data_a66713960b9ec22e7e0319f1dd779ef8
#
_entry.id   a66713960b9ec22e7e0319f1dd779ef8
#
_cell.length_a   1.000
_cell.length_b   1.000
_cell.length_c   1.000
_cell.angle_alpha   90.00
_cell.angle_beta   90.00
_cell.angle_gamma   90.00
#
_symmetry.space_group_name_H-M   'P 1'
#
loop_
_entity.id
_entity.type
_entity.pdbx_description
1 polymer ?
#
loop_
_entity_poly.entity_id
_entity_poly.type
_entity_poly.pdbx_seq_one_letter_code
_entity_poly.pdbx_strand_id
1 'polypeptide(L)'
;SRQVIAVNNDSDIYTLDDLKDKNIAVQSTTKPEDILLNGNYDVGNLISLNHRELIFTFLQKGYVDAIGAHEESIIQYMKDYNADFRILEEPLMRVGIGVAFSKNDKRDLCEKLDQTLNEMRQDGTSKKIIGKYLTNPEKYLEVDDFAY
;
A
#
# COMPACT_ATOMS: atom_id res chain seq x y z
N SER A 1 -4.46 -2.55 4.79
CA SER A 1 -3.59 -1.78 3.91
C SER A 1 -2.75 -2.67 3.00
N ARG A 2 -2.36 -2.20 1.83
CA ARG A 2 -1.60 -2.97 0.84
C ARG A 2 -0.37 -2.22 0.35
N GLN A 3 0.74 -2.95 0.17
CA GLN A 3 1.86 -2.54 -0.64
C GLN A 3 1.65 -3.10 -2.05
N VAL A 4 1.71 -2.27 -3.06
CA VAL A 4 1.32 -2.63 -4.42
C VAL A 4 2.31 -2.13 -5.47
N ILE A 5 2.18 -2.68 -6.68
CA ILE A 5 2.83 -2.16 -7.88
C ILE A 5 1.83 -1.29 -8.63
N ALA A 6 2.29 -0.15 -9.12
CA ALA A 6 1.57 0.67 -10.08
C ALA A 6 2.39 0.88 -11.35
N VAL A 7 1.68 1.01 -12.45
CA VAL A 7 2.21 1.22 -13.79
C VAL A 7 1.41 2.32 -14.48
N ASN A 8 1.91 2.88 -15.58
CA ASN A 8 1.09 3.72 -16.44
C ASN A 8 -0.09 2.91 -17.01
N ASN A 9 -1.21 3.53 -17.23
CA ASN A 9 -2.44 2.84 -17.63
C ASN A 9 -2.33 2.09 -18.97
N ASP A 10 -1.47 2.54 -19.86
CA ASP A 10 -1.16 1.93 -21.15
C ASP A 10 -0.07 0.83 -21.11
N SER A 11 0.45 0.51 -19.92
CA SER A 11 1.47 -0.52 -19.73
C SER A 11 0.95 -1.92 -20.04
N ASP A 12 1.84 -2.79 -20.54
CA ASP A 12 1.62 -4.22 -20.76
C ASP A 12 1.88 -5.09 -19.52
N ILE A 13 2.24 -4.48 -18.39
CA ILE A 13 2.47 -5.16 -17.10
C ILE A 13 1.14 -5.35 -16.38
N TYR A 14 0.71 -6.58 -16.15
CA TYR A 14 -0.54 -6.94 -15.48
C TYR A 14 -0.34 -7.76 -14.22
N THR A 15 0.74 -8.52 -14.14
CA THR A 15 1.07 -9.40 -13.02
C THR A 15 2.44 -9.09 -12.44
N LEU A 16 2.76 -9.63 -11.26
CA LEU A 16 4.09 -9.47 -10.68
C LEU A 16 5.17 -10.20 -11.49
N ASP A 17 4.82 -11.26 -12.22
CA ASP A 17 5.75 -11.97 -13.12
C ASP A 17 6.17 -11.12 -14.31
N ASP A 18 5.32 -10.17 -14.75
CA ASP A 18 5.65 -9.25 -15.85
C ASP A 18 6.72 -8.22 -15.48
N LEU A 19 7.11 -8.14 -14.20
CA LEU A 19 8.19 -7.26 -13.73
C LEU A 19 9.59 -7.73 -14.15
N LYS A 20 9.69 -8.94 -14.68
CA LYS A 20 10.95 -9.46 -15.17
C LYS A 20 11.54 -8.52 -16.23
N ASP A 21 12.83 -8.22 -16.08
CA ASP A 21 13.59 -7.32 -16.94
C ASP A 21 13.07 -5.86 -17.00
N LYS A 22 12.16 -5.46 -16.09
CA LYS A 22 11.61 -4.11 -16.03
C LYS A 22 12.35 -3.24 -15.00
N ASN A 23 12.32 -1.92 -15.22
CA ASN A 23 12.85 -0.93 -14.29
C ASN A 23 11.77 -0.51 -13.30
N ILE A 24 12.03 -0.67 -12.02
CA ILE A 24 11.07 -0.39 -10.96
C ILE A 24 11.65 0.63 -10.00
N ALA A 25 10.90 1.68 -9.67
CA ALA A 25 11.30 2.63 -8.65
C ALA A 25 10.54 2.39 -7.35
N VAL A 26 11.24 2.53 -6.23
CA VAL A 26 10.71 2.45 -4.87
C VAL A 26 11.30 3.57 -4.03
N GLN A 27 10.61 3.93 -2.95
CA GLN A 27 11.19 4.81 -1.95
C GLN A 27 12.14 4.01 -1.05
N SER A 28 13.34 4.55 -0.81
CA SER A 28 14.34 3.96 0.07
C SER A 28 13.79 3.73 1.49
N THR A 29 14.24 2.65 2.11
CA THR A 29 13.88 2.27 3.49
C THR A 29 12.38 1.97 3.69
N THR A 30 11.69 1.61 2.62
CA THR A 30 10.28 1.23 2.69
C THR A 30 10.07 -0.29 2.49
N LYS A 31 8.89 -0.74 2.84
CA LYS A 31 8.54 -2.16 2.71
C LYS A 31 8.56 -2.67 1.26
N PRO A 32 8.07 -1.93 0.25
CA PRO A 32 8.22 -2.35 -1.14
C PRO A 32 9.68 -2.56 -1.58
N GLU A 33 10.60 -1.70 -1.14
CA GLU A 33 12.02 -1.89 -1.43
C GLU A 33 12.53 -3.21 -0.83
N ASP A 34 12.26 -3.45 0.45
CA ASP A 34 12.68 -4.68 1.14
C ASP A 34 12.12 -5.94 0.46
N ILE A 35 10.86 -5.94 0.08
CA ILE A 35 10.21 -7.06 -0.58
C ILE A 35 10.83 -7.35 -1.95
N LEU A 36 11.08 -6.32 -2.75
CA LEU A 36 11.63 -6.48 -4.10
C LEU A 36 13.12 -6.81 -4.10
N LEU A 37 13.88 -6.35 -3.08
CA LEU A 37 15.29 -6.71 -2.92
C LEU A 37 15.50 -8.12 -2.38
N ASN A 38 14.71 -8.52 -1.39
CA ASN A 38 14.92 -9.73 -0.62
C ASN A 38 13.87 -10.83 -0.87
N GLY A 39 12.82 -10.50 -1.63
CA GLY A 39 11.79 -11.45 -2.03
C GLY A 39 12.19 -12.28 -3.24
N ASN A 40 11.35 -13.23 -3.60
CA ASN A 40 11.55 -14.10 -4.77
C ASN A 40 11.01 -13.47 -6.06
N TYR A 41 11.11 -12.13 -6.19
CA TYR A 41 10.67 -11.42 -7.38
C TYR A 41 11.85 -11.24 -8.34
N ASP A 42 11.65 -11.65 -9.58
CA ASP A 42 12.60 -11.42 -10.67
C ASP A 42 12.27 -10.05 -11.30
N VAL A 43 13.09 -9.06 -10.99
CA VAL A 43 12.97 -7.71 -11.54
C VAL A 43 14.22 -7.33 -12.32
N GLY A 44 14.11 -6.45 -13.30
CA GLY A 44 15.27 -6.00 -14.09
C GLY A 44 16.19 -5.11 -13.25
N ASN A 45 15.79 -3.88 -12.99
CA ASN A 45 16.52 -2.95 -12.15
C ASN A 45 15.60 -2.36 -11.09
N LEU A 46 16.06 -2.33 -9.85
CA LEU A 46 15.40 -1.65 -8.75
C LEU A 46 16.10 -0.32 -8.47
N ILE A 47 15.36 0.79 -8.56
CA ILE A 47 15.86 2.14 -8.37
C ILE A 47 15.28 2.66 -7.06
N SER A 48 16.14 2.84 -6.06
CA SER A 48 15.74 3.36 -4.74
C SER A 48 15.93 4.88 -4.70
N LEU A 49 14.84 5.60 -4.46
CA LEU A 49 14.81 7.05 -4.39
C LEU A 49 14.45 7.53 -2.98
N ASN A 50 15.07 8.63 -2.55
CA ASN A 50 14.90 9.11 -1.17
C ASN A 50 13.53 9.74 -0.90
N HIS A 51 12.83 10.21 -1.94
CA HIS A 51 11.56 10.91 -1.80
C HIS A 51 10.46 10.20 -2.59
N ARG A 52 9.29 10.05 -1.95
CA ARG A 52 8.13 9.39 -2.55
C ARG A 52 7.64 10.07 -3.82
N GLU A 53 7.65 11.38 -3.83
CA GLU A 53 7.19 12.18 -4.97
C GLU A 53 8.01 11.91 -6.24
N LEU A 54 9.29 11.55 -6.06
CA LEU A 54 10.16 11.22 -7.19
C LEU A 54 9.77 9.91 -7.87
N ILE A 55 9.33 8.90 -7.12
CA ILE A 55 8.93 7.63 -7.74
C ILE A 55 7.70 7.82 -8.63
N PHE A 56 6.73 8.63 -8.18
CA PHE A 56 5.54 8.95 -8.99
C PHE A 56 5.90 9.75 -10.24
N THR A 57 6.78 10.74 -10.10
CA THR A 57 7.28 11.54 -11.22
C THR A 57 8.03 10.66 -12.24
N PHE A 58 8.85 9.72 -11.76
CA PHE A 58 9.59 8.80 -12.63
C PHE A 58 8.65 7.91 -13.45
N LEU A 59 7.58 7.40 -12.83
CA LEU A 59 6.58 6.63 -13.55
C LEU A 59 5.83 7.49 -14.56
N GLN A 60 5.36 8.66 -14.18
CA GLN A 60 4.60 9.54 -15.04
C GLN A 60 5.39 9.99 -16.28
N LYS A 61 6.70 10.19 -16.12
CA LYS A 61 7.61 10.55 -17.22
C LYS A 61 8.15 9.35 -18.02
N GLY A 62 7.80 8.13 -17.63
CA GLY A 62 8.29 6.93 -18.29
C GLY A 62 9.77 6.62 -18.07
N TYR A 63 10.38 7.15 -17.00
CA TYR A 63 11.77 6.84 -16.64
C TYR A 63 11.90 5.45 -16.02
N VAL A 64 10.82 4.93 -15.48
CA VAL A 64 10.67 3.55 -15.00
C VAL A 64 9.40 2.94 -15.55
N ASP A 65 9.34 1.61 -15.57
CA ASP A 65 8.19 0.85 -16.07
C ASP A 65 7.11 0.67 -15.00
N ALA A 66 7.52 0.63 -13.75
CA ALA A 66 6.65 0.41 -12.59
C ALA A 66 7.18 1.10 -11.33
N ILE A 67 6.32 1.25 -10.35
CA ILE A 67 6.67 1.70 -9.00
C ILE A 67 6.08 0.78 -7.94
N GLY A 68 6.81 0.62 -6.83
CA GLY A 68 6.31 -0.06 -5.63
C GLY A 68 6.03 0.95 -4.52
N ALA A 69 4.80 1.00 -4.03
CA ALA A 69 4.39 1.93 -2.98
C ALA A 69 3.16 1.45 -2.21
N HIS A 70 2.82 2.21 -1.18
CA HIS A 70 1.58 2.06 -0.45
C HIS A 70 0.38 2.45 -1.32
N GLU A 71 -0.64 1.61 -1.39
CA GLU A 71 -1.77 1.79 -2.30
C GLU A 71 -2.45 3.15 -2.14
N GLU A 72 -2.72 3.55 -0.91
CA GLU A 72 -3.40 4.81 -0.63
C GLU A 72 -2.57 6.03 -1.07
N SER A 73 -1.23 5.93 -1.03
CA SER A 73 -0.36 7.00 -1.52
C SER A 73 -0.42 7.15 -3.03
N ILE A 74 -0.54 6.04 -3.76
CA ILE A 74 -0.71 6.05 -5.22
C ILE A 74 -2.06 6.66 -5.58
N ILE A 75 -3.14 6.21 -4.92
CA ILE A 75 -4.50 6.71 -5.15
C ILE A 75 -4.57 8.22 -4.88
N GLN A 76 -3.94 8.68 -3.79
CA GLN A 76 -3.90 10.11 -3.46
C GLN A 76 -3.15 10.90 -4.52
N TYR A 77 -1.99 10.42 -4.97
CA TYR A 77 -1.22 11.08 -6.03
C TYR A 77 -2.02 11.15 -7.35
N MET A 78 -2.67 10.06 -7.75
CA MET A 78 -3.52 10.04 -8.95
C MET A 78 -4.61 11.11 -8.87
N LYS A 79 -5.22 11.28 -7.71
CA LYS A 79 -6.27 12.29 -7.48
C LYS A 79 -5.72 13.71 -7.50
N ASP A 80 -4.60 13.97 -6.83
CA ASP A 80 -4.04 15.33 -6.66
C ASP A 80 -3.42 15.86 -7.96
N TYR A 81 -2.83 14.98 -8.76
CA TYR A 81 -2.09 15.36 -9.98
C TYR A 81 -2.75 14.87 -11.26
N ASN A 82 -3.94 14.28 -11.18
CA ASN A 82 -4.65 13.69 -12.32
C ASN A 82 -3.76 12.72 -13.13
N ALA A 83 -2.96 11.91 -12.41
CA ALA A 83 -2.08 10.94 -13.01
C ALA A 83 -2.85 9.70 -13.45
N ASP A 84 -2.55 9.18 -14.65
CA ASP A 84 -3.22 8.02 -15.23
C ASP A 84 -2.42 6.75 -14.98
N PHE A 85 -2.44 6.28 -13.73
CA PHE A 85 -1.81 5.04 -13.30
C PHE A 85 -2.83 3.92 -13.16
N ARG A 86 -2.34 2.69 -13.26
CA ARG A 86 -3.08 1.47 -12.95
C ARG A 86 -2.34 0.69 -11.86
N ILE A 87 -3.06 0.29 -10.84
CA ILE A 87 -2.54 -0.55 -9.75
C ILE A 87 -2.77 -2.02 -10.15
N LEU A 88 -1.76 -2.87 -9.99
CA LEU A 88 -1.91 -4.30 -10.22
C LEU A 88 -2.85 -4.91 -9.18
N GLU A 89 -3.66 -5.89 -9.59
CA GLU A 89 -4.60 -6.57 -8.68
C GLU A 89 -3.88 -7.35 -7.58
N GLU A 90 -2.80 -8.01 -7.95
CA GLU A 90 -1.96 -8.77 -7.03
C GLU A 90 -1.09 -7.81 -6.22
N PRO A 91 -1.25 -7.76 -4.88
CA PRO A 91 -0.41 -6.93 -4.03
C PRO A 91 0.95 -7.57 -3.79
N LEU A 92 1.98 -6.76 -3.59
CA LEU A 92 3.27 -7.21 -3.07
C LEU A 92 3.11 -7.76 -1.65
N MET A 93 2.28 -7.11 -0.84
CA MET A 93 2.03 -7.49 0.54
C MET A 93 0.73 -6.87 1.04
N ARG A 94 -0.02 -7.62 1.85
CA ARG A 94 -1.12 -7.11 2.68
C ARG A 94 -0.59 -6.84 4.08
N VAL A 95 -0.96 -5.72 4.68
CA VAL A 95 -0.48 -5.29 5.99
C VAL A 95 -1.65 -4.93 6.88
N GLY A 96 -1.68 -5.48 8.08
CA GLY A 96 -2.55 -4.99 9.14
C GLY A 96 -2.04 -3.66 9.68
N ILE A 97 -2.95 -2.76 10.02
CA ILE A 97 -2.63 -1.53 10.74
C ILE A 97 -3.15 -1.69 12.16
N GLY A 98 -2.28 -1.45 13.12
CA GLY A 98 -2.61 -1.56 14.54
C GLY A 98 -2.09 -0.38 15.34
N VAL A 99 -2.58 -0.28 16.56
CA VAL A 99 -2.11 0.69 17.55
C VAL A 99 -1.29 -0.05 18.59
N ALA A 100 -0.06 0.39 18.81
CA ALA A 100 0.81 -0.19 19.82
C ALA A 100 0.69 0.57 21.16
N PHE A 101 0.68 -0.18 22.24
CA PHE A 101 0.67 0.32 23.60
C PHE A 101 1.95 -0.09 24.32
N SER A 102 2.36 0.69 25.32
CA SER A 102 3.43 0.27 26.21
C SER A 102 3.02 -1.00 26.97
N LYS A 103 3.94 -1.95 27.13
CA LYS A 103 3.71 -3.13 27.98
C LYS A 103 3.33 -2.81 29.42
N ASN A 104 3.73 -1.63 29.89
CA ASN A 104 3.45 -1.14 31.23
C ASN A 104 2.22 -0.23 31.32
N ASP A 105 1.44 -0.11 30.25
CA ASP A 105 0.20 0.67 30.28
C ASP A 105 -0.85 -0.05 31.12
N LYS A 106 -1.22 0.57 32.26
CA LYS A 106 -2.19 0.04 33.22
C LYS A 106 -3.58 0.64 33.06
N ARG A 107 -3.83 1.39 31.97
CA ARG A 107 -5.11 2.10 31.75
C ARG A 107 -6.16 1.24 31.03
N ASP A 108 -5.87 -0.01 30.72
CA ASP A 108 -6.72 -0.92 29.94
C ASP A 108 -7.15 -0.35 28.57
N LEU A 109 -6.31 0.54 28.00
CA LEU A 109 -6.64 1.24 26.75
C LEU A 109 -6.65 0.29 25.56
N CYS A 110 -5.78 -0.72 25.54
CA CYS A 110 -5.72 -1.69 24.46
C CYS A 110 -7.07 -2.43 24.33
N GLU A 111 -7.56 -3.00 25.42
CA GLU A 111 -8.84 -3.74 25.44
C GLU A 111 -10.02 -2.82 25.11
N LYS A 112 -10.05 -1.61 25.67
CA LYS A 112 -11.11 -0.64 25.39
C LYS A 112 -11.12 -0.19 23.94
N LEU A 113 -9.94 0.02 23.33
CA LEU A 113 -9.84 0.39 21.93
C LEU A 113 -10.29 -0.76 21.03
N ASP A 114 -9.85 -1.99 21.29
CA ASP A 114 -10.26 -3.17 20.53
C ASP A 114 -11.78 -3.38 20.58
N GLN A 115 -12.37 -3.30 21.77
CA GLN A 115 -13.82 -3.38 21.93
C GLN A 115 -14.52 -2.30 21.11
N THR A 116 -14.11 -1.04 21.27
CA THR A 116 -14.72 0.10 20.56
C THR A 116 -14.59 -0.05 19.04
N LEU A 117 -13.42 -0.44 18.52
CA LEU A 117 -13.21 -0.64 17.10
C LEU A 117 -14.07 -1.79 16.57
N ASN A 118 -14.26 -2.87 17.33
CA ASN A 118 -15.15 -3.96 16.99
C ASN A 118 -16.61 -3.52 16.92
N GLU A 119 -17.08 -2.77 17.90
CA GLU A 119 -18.43 -2.19 17.92
C GLU A 119 -18.65 -1.26 16.70
N MET A 120 -17.70 -0.36 16.42
CA MET A 120 -17.74 0.54 15.26
C MET A 120 -17.74 -0.19 13.92
N ARG A 121 -17.11 -1.37 13.87
CA ARG A 121 -17.12 -2.22 12.69
C ARG A 121 -18.49 -2.87 12.49
N GLN A 122 -19.08 -3.38 13.58
CA GLN A 122 -20.37 -4.04 13.56
C GLN A 122 -21.53 -3.10 13.26
N ASP A 123 -21.52 -1.89 13.80
CA ASP A 123 -22.58 -0.89 13.64
C ASP A 123 -22.45 -0.04 12.37
N GLY A 124 -21.38 -0.24 11.56
CA GLY A 124 -21.14 0.47 10.31
C GLY A 124 -20.45 1.83 10.47
N THR A 125 -20.12 2.25 11.69
CA THR A 125 -19.44 3.53 11.94
C THR A 125 -18.08 3.58 11.24
N SER A 126 -17.28 2.53 11.35
CA SER A 126 -15.98 2.44 10.68
C SER A 126 -16.11 2.57 9.16
N LYS A 127 -17.07 1.87 8.55
CA LYS A 127 -17.36 1.98 7.11
C LYS A 127 -17.70 3.41 6.70
N LYS A 128 -18.53 4.08 7.48
CA LYS A 128 -18.96 5.47 7.23
C LYS A 128 -17.77 6.44 7.31
N ILE A 129 -16.90 6.28 8.30
CA ILE A 129 -15.72 7.13 8.48
C ILE A 129 -14.74 6.91 7.33
N ILE A 130 -14.36 5.67 7.04
CA ILE A 130 -13.42 5.34 5.96
C ILE A 130 -13.95 5.83 4.61
N GLY A 131 -15.24 5.66 4.34
CA GLY A 131 -15.87 6.08 3.09
C GLY A 131 -15.87 7.58 2.83
N LYS A 132 -15.55 8.41 3.84
CA LYS A 132 -15.33 9.86 3.63
C LYS A 132 -13.99 10.16 2.93
N TYR A 133 -13.03 9.26 3.03
CA TYR A 133 -11.64 9.49 2.57
C TYR A 133 -11.22 8.53 1.48
N LEU A 134 -11.73 7.29 1.51
CA LEU A 134 -11.32 6.21 0.63
C LEU A 134 -12.52 5.59 -0.10
N THR A 135 -12.33 5.23 -1.36
CA THR A 135 -13.30 4.43 -2.12
C THR A 135 -13.27 2.98 -1.65
N ASN A 136 -14.40 2.26 -1.75
CA ASN A 136 -14.54 0.87 -1.33
C ASN A 136 -14.13 0.62 0.14
N PRO A 137 -14.78 1.29 1.12
CA PRO A 137 -14.41 1.21 2.53
C PRO A 137 -14.42 -0.21 3.10
N GLU A 138 -15.22 -1.11 2.55
CA GLU A 138 -15.28 -2.52 2.97
C GLU A 138 -13.94 -3.24 2.87
N LYS A 139 -13.16 -2.91 1.84
CA LYS A 139 -11.82 -3.46 1.61
C LYS A 139 -10.86 -3.23 2.79
N TYR A 140 -11.07 -2.16 3.55
CA TYR A 140 -10.23 -1.78 4.69
C TYR A 140 -10.75 -2.31 6.03
N LEU A 141 -11.93 -2.96 6.03
CA LEU A 141 -12.55 -3.55 7.21
C LEU A 141 -12.35 -5.06 7.31
N GLU A 142 -11.78 -5.68 6.27
CA GLU A 142 -11.38 -7.07 6.32
C GLU A 142 -10.33 -7.27 7.41
N VAL A 143 -10.65 -8.10 8.40
CA VAL A 143 -9.73 -8.51 9.45
C VAL A 143 -9.22 -9.86 9.02
N ASP A 144 -8.03 -9.89 8.44
CA ASP A 144 -7.28 -11.14 8.40
C ASP A 144 -6.78 -11.39 9.84
N ASP A 145 -7.01 -12.58 10.36
CA ASP A 145 -6.36 -13.04 11.57
C ASP A 145 -4.86 -13.15 11.26
N PHE A 146 -4.14 -12.05 11.45
CA PHE A 146 -2.70 -12.09 11.44
C PHE A 146 -2.28 -12.83 12.71
N ALA A 147 -1.91 -14.09 12.57
CA ALA A 147 -1.21 -14.81 13.62
C ALA A 147 0.14 -14.10 13.84
N TYR A 148 0.32 -13.57 15.04
CA TYR A 148 1.59 -13.03 15.50
C TYR A 148 2.58 -14.17 15.79
#